data_71b87e8ef127ec00b3923d84fad28e02
#
_entry.id   71b87e8ef127ec00b3923d84fad28e02
#
_cell.length_a   1.000
_cell.length_b   1.000
_cell.length_c   1.000
_cell.angle_alpha   90.00
_cell.angle_beta   90.00
_cell.angle_gamma   90.00
#
_symmetry.space_group_name_H-M   'P 1'
#
loop_
_entity.id
_entity.type
_entity.pdbx_description
1 polymer ?
#
loop_
_entity_poly.entity_id
_entity_poly.type
_entity_poly.pdbx_seq_one_letter_code
_entity_poly.pdbx_strand_id
1 'polypeptide(L)'
;MTIRTTIGMLAVVAAGVGLTGGPVSAQDLKVALAAEPTSMDPHYQNLTINNSMATQVYDALVLQDVNQKLVPGLAQSWKPVNDTTWEFKLRSGVTFHNGAAFTAEDVVATMQRAANVPNSPSSFATFIKGKSFEIVDDLTLRISTEKPYPFTPNDMSRVAIIDSAFVNATTEDFNTGAASFGTGPFTLSKWLPGDVIELARNYGYWGATAEWDNVIVRPIGDGTTRSAALITGDVDFIERVGPADLPNLESREGISVFKSVSNRLLYITLHLTDDRIRPFVTDHEGNNIASPFQDIRVRKAVSLAINRKAIADRVMDGLSEPAGQFSPEGYIGYSVNLKPDDYDPDRAKELLAEAGFADGFKLTVHGPAGRYSNDTRILEAIAQMLSRIGIDTTVETMPASVFFKRFASGGPDKTPEFTVAMSGYANGSGEPSHPLRIFIHTKQKERGYGPGNRNGYSNAKVDGLIESGRASMDITIGEKAFIEATEIAMQEYALVPIHHEIATWAARDGIAYKHGALDSTFIHNIRSK
;
A
#
# COMPACT_ATOMS: atom_id res chain seq x y z
N MET A 1 -22.64 15.25 -99.88
CA MET A 1 -21.35 15.25 -99.20
C MET A 1 -21.63 15.55 -97.71
N THR A 2 -21.76 14.48 -96.92
CA THR A 2 -22.35 14.54 -95.60
C THR A 2 -21.24 14.24 -94.60
N ILE A 3 -20.93 15.25 -93.73
CA ILE A 3 -19.92 15.05 -92.67
C ILE A 3 -20.69 14.67 -91.38
N ARG A 4 -20.41 13.49 -90.88
CA ARG A 4 -20.91 13.04 -89.55
C ARG A 4 -19.89 13.39 -88.48
N THR A 5 -20.33 14.15 -87.53
CA THR A 5 -19.59 14.50 -86.31
C THR A 5 -19.94 13.50 -85.22
N THR A 6 -18.93 12.76 -84.75
CA THR A 6 -19.08 11.80 -83.63
C THR A 6 -18.71 12.49 -82.34
N ILE A 7 -19.65 12.60 -81.38
CA ILE A 7 -19.42 13.10 -80.03
C ILE A 7 -18.99 11.91 -79.15
N GLY A 8 -17.76 11.95 -78.65
CA GLY A 8 -17.26 11.01 -77.68
C GLY A 8 -17.69 11.37 -76.24
N MET A 9 -18.37 10.46 -75.60
CA MET A 9 -18.82 10.57 -74.19
C MET A 9 -17.70 10.02 -73.29
N LEU A 10 -17.08 10.90 -72.46
CA LEU A 10 -16.10 10.51 -71.45
C LEU A 10 -16.86 10.06 -70.20
N ALA A 11 -16.78 8.76 -69.86
CA ALA A 11 -17.30 8.23 -68.61
C ALA A 11 -16.23 8.41 -67.51
N VAL A 12 -16.52 9.28 -66.51
CA VAL A 12 -15.70 9.39 -65.28
C VAL A 12 -16.11 8.28 -64.34
N VAL A 13 -15.23 7.29 -64.17
CA VAL A 13 -15.37 6.25 -63.12
C VAL A 13 -14.86 6.83 -61.81
N ALA A 14 -15.77 7.23 -60.91
CA ALA A 14 -15.42 7.57 -59.53
C ALA A 14 -15.12 6.25 -58.73
N ALA A 15 -13.85 5.96 -58.51
CA ALA A 15 -13.45 4.90 -57.60
C ALA A 15 -13.71 5.35 -56.13
N GLY A 16 -14.82 4.91 -55.58
CA GLY A 16 -15.09 5.03 -54.14
C GLY A 16 -14.13 4.14 -53.35
N VAL A 17 -13.17 4.73 -52.66
CA VAL A 17 -12.37 4.04 -51.65
C VAL A 17 -13.29 3.78 -50.46
N GLY A 18 -13.89 2.61 -50.43
CA GLY A 18 -14.58 2.10 -49.24
C GLY A 18 -13.55 1.81 -48.16
N LEU A 19 -13.46 2.65 -47.16
CA LEU A 19 -12.83 2.32 -45.87
C LEU A 19 -13.66 1.20 -45.23
N THR A 20 -13.32 -0.05 -45.53
CA THR A 20 -13.79 -1.18 -44.73
C THR A 20 -13.01 -1.18 -43.43
N GLY A 21 -13.51 -0.44 -42.42
CA GLY A 21 -13.12 -0.71 -41.05
C GLY A 21 -13.55 -2.14 -40.72
N GLY A 22 -12.59 -3.08 -40.73
CA GLY A 22 -12.83 -4.42 -40.19
C GLY A 22 -13.29 -4.29 -38.74
N PRO A 23 -14.05 -5.24 -38.20
CA PRO A 23 -14.41 -5.24 -36.78
C PRO A 23 -13.12 -5.19 -35.99
N VAL A 24 -12.95 -4.12 -35.19
CA VAL A 24 -11.90 -4.06 -34.17
C VAL A 24 -12.21 -5.24 -33.25
N SER A 25 -11.37 -6.29 -33.30
CA SER A 25 -11.50 -7.42 -32.39
C SER A 25 -11.41 -6.87 -30.97
N ALA A 26 -12.39 -7.17 -30.14
CA ALA A 26 -12.36 -6.83 -28.73
C ALA A 26 -11.06 -7.37 -28.12
N GLN A 27 -10.31 -6.50 -27.44
CA GLN A 27 -9.07 -6.90 -26.78
C GLN A 27 -9.41 -7.28 -25.34
N ASP A 28 -9.41 -8.59 -25.09
CA ASP A 28 -9.60 -9.14 -23.75
C ASP A 28 -8.26 -9.24 -23.03
N LEU A 29 -8.25 -8.90 -21.74
CA LEU A 29 -7.10 -9.10 -20.84
C LEU A 29 -7.47 -10.11 -19.76
N LYS A 30 -6.70 -11.18 -19.62
CA LYS A 30 -6.86 -12.16 -18.55
C LYS A 30 -5.79 -11.97 -17.49
N VAL A 31 -6.22 -11.69 -16.26
CA VAL A 31 -5.34 -11.38 -15.12
C VAL A 31 -5.52 -12.44 -14.05
N ALA A 32 -4.41 -12.97 -13.51
CA ALA A 32 -4.47 -13.77 -12.30
C ALA A 32 -3.92 -12.97 -11.11
N LEU A 33 -4.75 -12.82 -10.08
CA LEU A 33 -4.38 -12.20 -8.79
C LEU A 33 -4.15 -13.27 -7.72
N ALA A 34 -3.29 -12.96 -6.75
CA ALA A 34 -2.97 -13.88 -5.65
C ALA A 34 -4.11 -14.06 -4.64
N ALA A 35 -5.05 -13.14 -4.63
CA ALA A 35 -6.25 -13.19 -3.80
C ALA A 35 -7.40 -12.48 -4.53
N GLU A 36 -8.63 -12.71 -4.09
CA GLU A 36 -9.80 -11.96 -4.51
C GLU A 36 -10.20 -10.89 -3.48
N PRO A 37 -10.92 -9.84 -3.89
CA PRO A 37 -11.56 -8.93 -2.93
C PRO A 37 -12.63 -9.69 -2.12
N THR A 38 -12.77 -9.32 -0.85
CA THR A 38 -13.78 -9.92 0.04
C THR A 38 -15.20 -9.40 -0.24
N SER A 39 -15.31 -8.32 -1.01
CA SER A 39 -16.55 -7.67 -1.42
C SER A 39 -16.27 -6.71 -2.57
N MET A 40 -17.26 -6.51 -3.45
CA MET A 40 -17.29 -5.47 -4.47
C MET A 40 -17.87 -4.14 -3.95
N ASP A 41 -18.41 -4.11 -2.72
CA ASP A 41 -18.77 -2.87 -2.03
C ASP A 41 -17.49 -2.07 -1.70
N PRO A 42 -17.30 -0.87 -2.30
CA PRO A 42 -16.07 -0.11 -2.15
C PRO A 42 -15.81 0.39 -0.72
N HIS A 43 -16.82 0.32 0.16
CA HIS A 43 -16.74 0.81 1.54
C HIS A 43 -16.79 -0.29 2.60
N TYR A 44 -16.97 -1.58 2.21
CA TYR A 44 -17.14 -2.66 3.17
C TYR A 44 -15.88 -2.96 3.96
N GLN A 45 -14.72 -3.00 3.29
CA GLN A 45 -13.48 -3.36 3.96
C GLN A 45 -12.26 -2.63 3.37
N ASN A 46 -11.58 -1.86 4.21
CA ASN A 46 -10.33 -1.18 3.83
C ASN A 46 -9.16 -2.17 3.84
N LEU A 47 -9.09 -3.01 2.80
CA LEU A 47 -7.97 -3.91 2.49
C LEU A 47 -7.36 -3.55 1.15
N THR A 48 -6.07 -3.80 0.98
CA THR A 48 -5.33 -3.47 -0.24
C THR A 48 -5.98 -4.05 -1.50
N ILE A 49 -6.37 -5.34 -1.48
CA ILE A 49 -6.99 -6.00 -2.65
C ILE A 49 -8.39 -5.43 -2.96
N ASN A 50 -9.20 -5.13 -1.93
CA ASN A 50 -10.50 -4.49 -2.12
C ASN A 50 -10.34 -3.08 -2.71
N ASN A 51 -9.40 -2.30 -2.17
CA ASN A 51 -9.13 -0.94 -2.63
C ASN A 51 -8.62 -0.93 -4.07
N SER A 52 -7.70 -1.83 -4.45
CA SER A 52 -7.20 -1.90 -5.82
C SER A 52 -8.29 -2.33 -6.82
N MET A 53 -9.20 -3.21 -6.42
CA MET A 53 -10.34 -3.58 -7.25
C MET A 53 -11.36 -2.44 -7.35
N ALA A 54 -11.64 -1.75 -6.24
CA ALA A 54 -12.54 -0.60 -6.24
C ALA A 54 -12.08 0.51 -7.21
N THR A 55 -10.77 0.74 -7.36
CA THR A 55 -10.24 1.75 -8.31
C THR A 55 -10.50 1.40 -9.79
N GLN A 56 -10.93 0.20 -10.11
CA GLN A 56 -11.31 -0.15 -11.48
C GLN A 56 -12.72 0.34 -11.81
N VAL A 57 -13.60 0.38 -10.80
CA VAL A 57 -15.02 0.71 -10.96
C VAL A 57 -15.34 2.13 -10.49
N TYR A 58 -14.60 2.63 -9.51
CA TYR A 58 -14.87 3.91 -8.85
C TYR A 58 -13.63 4.81 -8.87
N ASP A 59 -13.84 6.12 -8.86
CA ASP A 59 -12.81 7.10 -8.59
C ASP A 59 -12.99 7.72 -7.20
N ALA A 60 -11.90 8.31 -6.68
CA ALA A 60 -11.91 9.15 -5.49
C ALA A 60 -11.85 10.64 -5.87
N LEU A 61 -12.06 11.54 -4.90
CA LEU A 61 -11.91 12.99 -5.12
C LEU A 61 -10.48 13.33 -5.57
N VAL A 62 -9.50 12.71 -4.92
CA VAL A 62 -8.08 12.87 -5.21
C VAL A 62 -7.54 11.49 -5.56
N LEU A 63 -6.67 11.39 -6.53
CA LEU A 63 -5.99 10.14 -6.88
C LEU A 63 -4.53 10.19 -6.42
N GLN A 64 -3.87 9.04 -6.45
CA GLN A 64 -2.43 8.93 -6.22
C GLN A 64 -1.75 8.43 -7.49
N ASP A 65 -0.62 9.05 -7.86
CA ASP A 65 0.23 8.51 -8.91
C ASP A 65 1.02 7.28 -8.41
N VAL A 66 1.86 6.72 -9.27
CA VAL A 66 2.67 5.54 -8.95
C VAL A 66 3.63 5.76 -7.78
N ASN A 67 3.99 7.00 -7.46
CA ASN A 67 4.85 7.39 -6.33
C ASN A 67 4.03 7.90 -5.14
N GLN A 68 2.73 7.69 -5.13
CA GLN A 68 1.77 8.17 -4.12
C GLN A 68 1.66 9.70 -4.00
N LYS A 69 2.11 10.46 -5.01
CA LYS A 69 1.82 11.89 -5.09
C LYS A 69 0.35 12.09 -5.41
N LEU A 70 -0.26 13.07 -4.73
CA LEU A 70 -1.65 13.41 -4.98
C LEU A 70 -1.80 14.06 -6.35
N VAL A 71 -2.74 13.56 -7.13
CA VAL A 71 -3.08 14.07 -8.46
C VAL A 71 -4.59 14.27 -8.57
N PRO A 72 -5.07 15.18 -9.46
CA PRO A 72 -6.49 15.41 -9.66
C PRO A 72 -7.25 14.13 -10.03
N GLY A 73 -8.33 13.88 -9.28
CA GLY A 73 -9.33 12.85 -9.54
C GLY A 73 -10.67 13.50 -9.92
N LEU A 74 -11.74 13.15 -9.21
CA LEU A 74 -13.05 13.81 -9.35
C LEU A 74 -13.01 15.27 -8.89
N ALA A 75 -12.09 15.63 -7.99
CA ALA A 75 -11.70 17.03 -7.78
C ALA A 75 -10.57 17.41 -8.73
N GLN A 76 -10.77 18.42 -9.57
CA GLN A 76 -9.73 18.92 -10.46
C GLN A 76 -8.70 19.81 -9.76
N SER A 77 -9.04 20.36 -8.57
CA SER A 77 -8.14 21.13 -7.73
C SER A 77 -8.66 21.21 -6.29
N TRP A 78 -7.75 21.46 -5.35
CA TRP A 78 -8.06 21.70 -3.94
C TRP A 78 -7.08 22.69 -3.35
N LYS A 79 -7.54 23.47 -2.37
CA LYS A 79 -6.70 24.44 -1.65
C LYS A 79 -7.24 24.66 -0.24
N PRO A 80 -6.39 24.99 0.75
CA PRO A 80 -6.87 25.49 2.03
C PRO A 80 -7.48 26.88 1.82
N VAL A 81 -8.62 27.13 2.43
CA VAL A 81 -9.26 28.48 2.50
C VAL A 81 -9.01 29.14 3.85
N ASN A 82 -8.70 28.35 4.86
CA ASN A 82 -8.16 28.74 6.16
C ASN A 82 -7.47 27.53 6.81
N ASP A 83 -7.01 27.67 8.04
CA ASP A 83 -6.23 26.63 8.73
C ASP A 83 -7.00 25.34 9.00
N THR A 84 -8.31 25.35 8.93
CA THR A 84 -9.15 24.17 9.23
C THR A 84 -10.06 23.75 8.08
N THR A 85 -10.06 24.47 6.96
CA THR A 85 -11.00 24.23 5.86
C THR A 85 -10.29 24.12 4.51
N TRP A 86 -10.58 23.06 3.79
CA TRP A 86 -10.18 22.84 2.41
C TRP A 86 -11.36 23.03 1.48
N GLU A 87 -11.15 23.72 0.34
CA GLU A 87 -12.11 23.83 -0.75
C GLU A 87 -11.67 22.94 -1.91
N PHE A 88 -12.59 22.10 -2.40
CA PHE A 88 -12.41 21.21 -3.54
C PHE A 88 -13.28 21.68 -4.69
N LYS A 89 -12.68 21.87 -5.86
CA LYS A 89 -13.40 22.13 -7.11
C LYS A 89 -13.57 20.82 -7.87
N LEU A 90 -14.81 20.38 -8.02
CA LEU A 90 -15.15 19.14 -8.67
C LEU A 90 -15.10 19.25 -10.20
N ARG A 91 -14.90 18.14 -10.85
CA ARG A 91 -14.83 18.01 -12.31
C ARG A 91 -16.22 18.06 -12.90
N SER A 92 -16.45 18.97 -13.87
CA SER A 92 -17.71 19.02 -14.62
C SER A 92 -17.79 17.94 -15.69
N GLY A 93 -19.01 17.51 -16.03
CA GLY A 93 -19.27 16.58 -17.13
C GLY A 93 -18.92 15.12 -16.85
N VAL A 94 -18.61 14.77 -15.60
CA VAL A 94 -18.43 13.37 -15.18
C VAL A 94 -19.81 12.73 -14.99
N THR A 95 -19.95 11.50 -15.46
CA THR A 95 -21.14 10.67 -15.25
C THR A 95 -20.78 9.35 -14.60
N PHE A 96 -21.68 8.85 -13.78
CA PHE A 96 -21.63 7.47 -13.28
C PHE A 96 -21.96 6.48 -14.42
N HIS A 97 -21.65 5.21 -14.22
CA HIS A 97 -21.90 4.16 -15.22
C HIS A 97 -23.37 4.00 -15.61
N ASN A 98 -24.31 4.42 -14.75
CA ASN A 98 -25.74 4.46 -15.03
C ASN A 98 -26.21 5.73 -15.79
N GLY A 99 -25.28 6.65 -16.09
CA GLY A 99 -25.55 7.90 -16.79
C GLY A 99 -25.92 9.09 -15.90
N ALA A 100 -26.04 8.91 -14.58
CA ALA A 100 -26.28 10.01 -13.63
C ALA A 100 -25.09 10.97 -13.59
N ALA A 101 -25.34 12.26 -13.46
CA ALA A 101 -24.28 13.27 -13.36
C ALA A 101 -23.66 13.26 -11.96
N PHE A 102 -22.32 13.37 -11.89
CA PHE A 102 -21.59 13.49 -10.64
C PHE A 102 -21.66 14.92 -10.08
N THR A 103 -21.97 15.06 -8.79
CA THR A 103 -22.09 16.34 -8.07
C THR A 103 -21.50 16.26 -6.65
N ALA A 104 -21.50 17.41 -5.95
CA ALA A 104 -21.08 17.48 -4.54
C ALA A 104 -22.00 16.69 -3.59
N GLU A 105 -23.26 16.45 -3.97
CA GLU A 105 -24.20 15.63 -3.21
C GLU A 105 -23.70 14.18 -3.08
N ASP A 106 -23.17 13.62 -4.17
CA ASP A 106 -22.62 12.26 -4.20
C ASP A 106 -21.45 12.12 -3.24
N VAL A 107 -20.62 13.15 -3.13
CA VAL A 107 -19.51 13.17 -2.19
C VAL A 107 -20.01 13.10 -0.75
N VAL A 108 -20.97 13.94 -0.39
CA VAL A 108 -21.52 13.99 0.98
C VAL A 108 -22.22 12.68 1.33
N ALA A 109 -23.04 12.16 0.43
CA ALA A 109 -23.73 10.88 0.59
C ALA A 109 -22.72 9.72 0.76
N THR A 110 -21.66 9.71 -0.06
CA THR A 110 -20.58 8.74 0.04
C THR A 110 -19.92 8.77 1.42
N MET A 111 -19.55 9.96 1.93
CA MET A 111 -18.86 10.07 3.21
C MET A 111 -19.74 9.61 4.38
N GLN A 112 -21.05 9.89 4.34
CA GLN A 112 -22.01 9.39 5.32
C GLN A 112 -22.08 7.87 5.33
N ARG A 113 -22.17 7.25 4.14
CA ARG A 113 -22.22 5.79 4.00
C ARG A 113 -20.91 5.12 4.41
N ALA A 114 -19.79 5.57 3.86
CA ALA A 114 -18.49 4.92 4.01
C ALA A 114 -18.00 4.90 5.48
N ALA A 115 -18.44 5.85 6.31
CA ALA A 115 -18.17 5.84 7.74
C ALA A 115 -19.00 4.82 8.52
N ASN A 116 -20.14 4.33 7.99
CA ASN A 116 -21.17 3.63 8.72
C ASN A 116 -21.63 2.31 8.07
N VAL A 117 -20.85 1.69 7.19
CA VAL A 117 -21.22 0.40 6.58
C VAL A 117 -21.41 -0.66 7.66
N PRO A 118 -22.58 -1.31 7.73
CA PRO A 118 -22.85 -2.33 8.74
C PRO A 118 -21.89 -3.52 8.63
N ASN A 119 -21.47 -4.03 9.79
CA ASN A 119 -20.58 -5.20 9.91
C ASN A 119 -19.23 -5.07 9.17
N SER A 120 -18.80 -3.85 8.83
CA SER A 120 -17.50 -3.61 8.22
C SER A 120 -16.37 -4.09 9.14
N PRO A 121 -15.51 -5.03 8.69
CA PRO A 121 -14.38 -5.50 9.51
C PRO A 121 -13.25 -4.47 9.59
N SER A 122 -13.20 -3.51 8.65
CA SER A 122 -12.20 -2.44 8.61
C SER A 122 -12.78 -1.20 7.94
N SER A 123 -13.33 -0.31 8.76
CA SER A 123 -14.13 0.85 8.33
C SER A 123 -13.29 1.97 7.72
N PHE A 124 -13.85 2.66 6.74
CA PHE A 124 -13.32 3.91 6.17
C PHE A 124 -13.56 5.14 7.08
N ALA A 125 -14.25 4.99 8.21
CA ALA A 125 -14.45 6.05 9.20
C ALA A 125 -13.14 6.73 9.64
N THR A 126 -12.01 6.02 9.58
CA THR A 126 -10.68 6.57 9.90
C THR A 126 -10.29 7.77 9.02
N PHE A 127 -10.80 7.86 7.79
CA PHE A 127 -10.53 8.94 6.85
C PHE A 127 -11.58 10.07 6.91
N ILE A 128 -12.73 9.82 7.55
CA ILE A 128 -13.91 10.68 7.50
C ILE A 128 -14.18 11.34 8.87
N LYS A 129 -13.95 10.61 9.95
CA LYS A 129 -14.26 11.04 11.30
C LYS A 129 -13.56 12.36 11.66
N GLY A 130 -14.28 13.28 12.31
CA GLY A 130 -13.77 14.60 12.66
C GLY A 130 -13.74 15.60 11.51
N LYS A 131 -14.37 15.27 10.37
CA LYS A 131 -14.57 16.17 9.23
C LYS A 131 -16.03 16.52 9.05
N SER A 132 -16.32 17.75 8.67
CA SER A 132 -17.63 18.21 8.21
C SER A 132 -17.56 18.56 6.73
N PHE A 133 -18.66 18.32 6.02
CA PHE A 133 -18.76 18.47 4.57
C PHE A 133 -19.86 19.48 4.25
N GLU A 134 -19.53 20.56 3.53
CA GLU A 134 -20.43 21.65 3.14
C GLU A 134 -20.50 21.74 1.62
N ILE A 135 -21.70 21.62 1.05
CA ILE A 135 -21.94 21.85 -0.37
C ILE A 135 -22.06 23.37 -0.58
N VAL A 136 -21.15 23.96 -1.34
CA VAL A 136 -21.18 25.38 -1.71
C VAL A 136 -22.03 25.57 -2.97
N ASP A 137 -21.81 24.71 -3.95
CA ASP A 137 -22.60 24.55 -5.17
C ASP A 137 -22.39 23.12 -5.73
N ASP A 138 -23.04 22.75 -6.83
CA ASP A 138 -23.01 21.40 -7.41
C ASP A 138 -21.58 20.89 -7.69
N LEU A 139 -20.62 21.78 -7.90
CA LEU A 139 -19.23 21.47 -8.25
C LEU A 139 -18.21 22.03 -7.26
N THR A 140 -18.65 22.48 -6.09
CA THR A 140 -17.76 23.04 -5.05
C THR A 140 -18.13 22.49 -3.69
N LEU A 141 -17.14 21.83 -3.06
CA LEU A 141 -17.26 21.24 -1.72
C LEU A 141 -16.24 21.87 -0.78
N ARG A 142 -16.63 22.12 0.47
CA ARG A 142 -15.71 22.43 1.57
C ARG A 142 -15.68 21.31 2.58
N ILE A 143 -14.47 20.99 3.04
CA ILE A 143 -14.23 19.99 4.08
C ILE A 143 -13.50 20.68 5.22
N SER A 144 -14.11 20.67 6.41
CA SER A 144 -13.56 21.33 7.59
C SER A 144 -13.26 20.35 8.69
N THR A 145 -12.26 20.67 9.51
CA THR A 145 -11.81 19.92 10.68
C THR A 145 -11.79 20.83 11.91
N GLU A 146 -11.85 20.28 13.11
CA GLU A 146 -11.79 21.07 14.36
C GLU A 146 -10.44 21.75 14.60
N LYS A 147 -9.36 21.16 14.06
CA LYS A 147 -7.98 21.65 14.18
C LYS A 147 -7.32 21.64 12.82
N PRO A 148 -6.24 22.40 12.62
CA PRO A 148 -5.48 22.35 11.37
C PRO A 148 -5.14 20.91 10.97
N TYR A 149 -5.45 20.55 9.73
CA TYR A 149 -5.21 19.19 9.21
C TYR A 149 -4.85 19.22 7.72
N PRO A 150 -3.55 19.19 7.39
CA PRO A 150 -3.07 19.30 6.01
C PRO A 150 -3.38 18.08 5.15
N PHE A 151 -3.69 16.92 5.76
CA PHE A 151 -3.84 15.64 5.06
C PHE A 151 -5.27 15.31 4.62
N THR A 152 -6.18 16.29 4.67
CA THR A 152 -7.53 16.11 4.13
C THR A 152 -7.53 15.60 2.68
N PRO A 153 -6.69 16.12 1.75
CA PRO A 153 -6.61 15.57 0.40
C PRO A 153 -6.12 14.12 0.35
N ASN A 154 -5.19 13.71 1.23
CA ASN A 154 -4.74 12.32 1.33
C ASN A 154 -5.88 11.39 1.79
N ASP A 155 -6.67 11.81 2.79
CA ASP A 155 -7.83 11.04 3.24
C ASP A 155 -8.87 10.90 2.12
N MET A 156 -9.11 11.97 1.35
CA MET A 156 -10.05 11.97 0.23
C MET A 156 -9.57 11.11 -0.96
N SER A 157 -8.31 10.72 -0.99
CA SER A 157 -7.81 9.73 -1.96
C SER A 157 -8.12 8.28 -1.59
N ARG A 158 -8.64 8.05 -0.39
CA ARG A 158 -8.91 6.70 0.13
C ARG A 158 -10.36 6.27 0.03
N VAL A 159 -11.27 7.19 -0.27
CA VAL A 159 -12.72 6.93 -0.27
C VAL A 159 -13.24 7.01 -1.70
N ALA A 160 -13.63 5.87 -2.23
CA ALA A 160 -14.24 5.74 -3.55
C ALA A 160 -15.62 6.39 -3.56
N ILE A 161 -15.94 7.21 -4.56
CA ILE A 161 -17.21 7.93 -4.65
C ILE A 161 -18.26 7.04 -5.34
N ILE A 162 -19.45 6.99 -4.75
CA ILE A 162 -20.63 6.32 -5.30
C ILE A 162 -21.72 7.32 -5.67
N ASP A 163 -22.63 6.93 -6.55
CA ASP A 163 -23.86 7.69 -6.83
C ASP A 163 -24.74 7.74 -5.56
N SER A 164 -25.18 8.93 -5.19
CA SER A 164 -26.03 9.21 -4.02
C SER A 164 -27.35 8.42 -4.01
N ALA A 165 -27.86 8.04 -5.17
CA ALA A 165 -29.02 7.17 -5.30
C ALA A 165 -28.83 5.79 -4.61
N PHE A 166 -27.59 5.35 -4.45
CA PHE A 166 -27.23 4.06 -3.84
C PHE A 166 -26.66 4.18 -2.42
N VAL A 167 -26.80 5.33 -1.76
CA VAL A 167 -26.30 5.56 -0.39
C VAL A 167 -26.85 4.55 0.62
N ASN A 168 -28.07 4.08 0.43
CA ASN A 168 -28.74 3.08 1.29
C ASN A 168 -28.63 1.63 0.76
N ALA A 169 -27.93 1.41 -0.35
CA ALA A 169 -27.73 0.07 -0.89
C ALA A 169 -26.92 -0.80 0.07
N THR A 170 -27.29 -2.07 0.14
CA THR A 170 -26.59 -3.05 0.97
C THR A 170 -25.27 -3.48 0.33
N THR A 171 -24.38 -4.07 1.11
CA THR A 171 -23.16 -4.68 0.57
C THR A 171 -23.47 -5.74 -0.49
N GLU A 172 -24.58 -6.48 -0.34
CA GLU A 172 -24.99 -7.47 -1.34
C GLU A 172 -25.43 -6.83 -2.67
N ASP A 173 -26.08 -5.68 -2.65
CA ASP A 173 -26.44 -4.95 -3.88
C ASP A 173 -25.19 -4.54 -4.67
N PHE A 174 -24.09 -4.17 -3.98
CA PHE A 174 -22.81 -3.92 -4.63
C PHE A 174 -22.16 -5.21 -5.13
N ASN A 175 -22.22 -6.29 -4.36
CA ASN A 175 -21.65 -7.58 -4.72
C ASN A 175 -22.31 -8.18 -5.97
N THR A 176 -23.62 -8.02 -6.12
CA THR A 176 -24.38 -8.50 -7.30
C THR A 176 -24.28 -7.58 -8.52
N GLY A 177 -23.68 -6.38 -8.36
CA GLY A 177 -23.62 -5.37 -9.40
C GLY A 177 -24.83 -4.44 -9.47
N ALA A 178 -25.90 -4.69 -8.70
CA ALA A 178 -27.13 -3.88 -8.72
C ALA A 178 -26.91 -2.42 -8.27
N ALA A 179 -25.84 -2.17 -7.46
CA ALA A 179 -25.46 -0.84 -6.99
C ALA A 179 -24.03 -0.46 -7.41
N SER A 180 -23.33 -1.23 -8.25
CA SER A 180 -21.93 -1.02 -8.60
C SER A 180 -21.75 -0.03 -9.76
N PHE A 181 -22.37 1.15 -9.64
CA PHE A 181 -22.26 2.23 -10.62
C PHE A 181 -21.28 3.29 -10.12
N GLY A 182 -20.01 3.14 -10.50
CA GLY A 182 -18.97 4.13 -10.23
C GLY A 182 -18.75 5.09 -11.41
N THR A 183 -17.66 5.86 -11.34
CA THR A 183 -17.19 6.75 -12.39
C THR A 183 -15.93 6.22 -13.08
N GLY A 184 -15.43 5.05 -12.67
CA GLY A 184 -14.13 4.51 -13.02
C GLY A 184 -13.99 4.02 -14.46
N PRO A 185 -12.77 3.56 -14.82
CA PRO A 185 -12.42 3.15 -16.20
C PRO A 185 -13.10 1.87 -16.67
N PHE A 186 -13.66 1.07 -15.76
CA PHE A 186 -14.39 -0.16 -16.06
C PHE A 186 -15.70 -0.21 -15.29
N THR A 187 -16.67 -0.94 -15.86
CA THR A 187 -17.92 -1.35 -15.20
C THR A 187 -17.80 -2.79 -14.69
N LEU A 188 -18.42 -3.11 -13.56
CA LEU A 188 -18.53 -4.48 -13.08
C LEU A 188 -19.60 -5.21 -13.90
N SER A 189 -19.20 -6.22 -14.69
CA SER A 189 -20.13 -7.06 -15.45
C SER A 189 -20.58 -8.29 -14.65
N LYS A 190 -19.65 -8.86 -13.85
CA LYS A 190 -19.94 -10.07 -13.09
C LYS A 190 -18.90 -10.29 -11.98
N TRP A 191 -19.35 -10.81 -10.86
CA TRP A 191 -18.48 -11.39 -9.84
C TRP A 191 -19.04 -12.73 -9.35
N LEU A 192 -18.25 -13.76 -9.51
CA LEU A 192 -18.48 -15.09 -8.91
C LEU A 192 -17.36 -15.35 -7.91
N PRO A 193 -17.62 -15.24 -6.59
CA PRO A 193 -16.60 -15.47 -5.57
C PRO A 193 -15.87 -16.81 -5.73
N GLY A 194 -14.54 -16.78 -5.64
CA GLY A 194 -13.66 -17.94 -5.82
C GLY A 194 -13.41 -18.35 -7.26
N ASP A 195 -14.05 -17.72 -8.26
CA ASP A 195 -13.93 -18.10 -9.67
C ASP A 195 -13.47 -16.93 -10.56
N VAL A 196 -14.29 -15.88 -10.71
CA VAL A 196 -14.01 -14.84 -11.71
C VAL A 196 -14.63 -13.49 -11.35
N ILE A 197 -13.93 -12.42 -11.73
CA ILE A 197 -14.45 -11.05 -11.83
C ILE A 197 -14.36 -10.63 -13.29
N GLU A 198 -15.45 -10.19 -13.89
CA GLU A 198 -15.52 -9.69 -15.26
C GLU A 198 -15.79 -8.19 -15.24
N LEU A 199 -14.92 -7.43 -15.92
CA LEU A 199 -15.02 -5.98 -16.05
C LEU A 199 -15.15 -5.64 -17.54
N ALA A 200 -16.00 -4.67 -17.89
CA ALA A 200 -16.12 -4.13 -19.22
C ALA A 200 -15.64 -2.68 -19.25
N ARG A 201 -15.03 -2.26 -20.36
CA ARG A 201 -14.51 -0.90 -20.53
C ARG A 201 -15.61 0.15 -20.44
N ASN A 202 -15.37 1.19 -19.66
CA ASN A 202 -16.19 2.40 -19.68
C ASN A 202 -15.72 3.32 -20.82
N TYR A 203 -16.43 3.32 -21.93
CA TYR A 203 -16.14 4.19 -23.07
C TYR A 203 -16.42 5.68 -22.78
N GLY A 204 -17.20 5.98 -21.75
CA GLY A 204 -17.49 7.33 -21.28
C GLY A 204 -16.55 7.84 -20.18
N TYR A 205 -15.47 7.12 -19.90
CA TYR A 205 -14.55 7.47 -18.82
C TYR A 205 -13.96 8.88 -19.03
N TRP A 206 -14.03 9.69 -18.00
CA TRP A 206 -13.55 11.08 -18.03
C TRP A 206 -12.01 11.20 -18.07
N GLY A 207 -11.29 10.17 -17.67
CA GLY A 207 -9.83 10.09 -17.66
C GLY A 207 -9.25 9.44 -18.93
N ALA A 208 -8.04 8.89 -18.81
CA ALA A 208 -7.43 8.14 -19.91
C ALA A 208 -8.18 6.84 -20.16
N THR A 209 -8.69 6.64 -21.36
CA THR A 209 -9.43 5.45 -21.76
C THR A 209 -8.61 4.19 -21.52
N ALA A 210 -9.23 3.18 -20.90
CA ALA A 210 -8.65 1.85 -20.78
C ALA A 210 -8.48 1.22 -22.18
N GLU A 211 -7.40 0.45 -22.38
CA GLU A 211 -7.12 -0.15 -23.70
C GLU A 211 -7.89 -1.46 -23.93
N TRP A 212 -8.19 -2.17 -22.84
CA TRP A 212 -8.85 -3.47 -22.90
C TRP A 212 -10.36 -3.32 -22.88
N ASP A 213 -11.05 -3.99 -23.79
CA ASP A 213 -12.51 -3.96 -23.87
C ASP A 213 -13.15 -4.75 -22.72
N ASN A 214 -12.55 -5.92 -22.42
CA ASN A 214 -12.95 -6.74 -21.29
C ASN A 214 -11.73 -7.14 -20.46
N VAL A 215 -11.91 -7.25 -19.16
CA VAL A 215 -10.90 -7.80 -18.25
C VAL A 215 -11.50 -8.94 -17.46
N ILE A 216 -10.84 -10.09 -17.53
CA ILE A 216 -11.22 -11.31 -16.82
C ILE A 216 -10.19 -11.54 -15.72
N VAL A 217 -10.58 -11.34 -14.46
CA VAL A 217 -9.72 -11.52 -13.30
C VAL A 217 -10.03 -12.86 -12.63
N ARG A 218 -9.01 -13.69 -12.45
CA ARG A 218 -9.11 -14.97 -11.75
C ARG A 218 -8.24 -14.98 -10.49
N PRO A 219 -8.78 -15.33 -9.32
CA PRO A 219 -8.00 -15.54 -8.12
C PRO A 219 -7.28 -16.90 -8.21
N ILE A 220 -5.95 -16.87 -8.23
CA ILE A 220 -5.11 -18.08 -8.19
C ILE A 220 -4.12 -17.91 -7.02
N GLY A 221 -4.42 -18.50 -5.87
CA GLY A 221 -3.67 -18.30 -4.62
C GLY A 221 -2.24 -18.82 -4.66
N ASP A 222 -2.01 -19.96 -5.33
CA ASP A 222 -0.68 -20.58 -5.45
C ASP A 222 0.16 -19.89 -6.52
N GLY A 223 1.39 -19.46 -6.15
CA GLY A 223 2.28 -18.69 -7.04
C GLY A 223 2.77 -19.49 -8.24
N THR A 224 3.13 -20.75 -8.03
CA THR A 224 3.62 -21.62 -9.10
C THR A 224 2.52 -21.95 -10.11
N THR A 225 1.29 -22.13 -9.62
CA THR A 225 0.11 -22.30 -10.49
C THR A 225 -0.15 -21.04 -11.31
N ARG A 226 -0.01 -19.83 -10.72
CA ARG A 226 -0.12 -18.56 -11.48
C ARG A 226 0.95 -18.47 -12.57
N SER A 227 2.21 -18.78 -12.22
CA SER A 227 3.32 -18.79 -13.19
C SER A 227 3.08 -19.77 -14.34
N ALA A 228 2.56 -20.96 -14.04
CA ALA A 228 2.19 -21.96 -15.04
C ALA A 228 1.08 -21.45 -15.97
N ALA A 229 0.01 -20.82 -15.42
CA ALA A 229 -1.08 -20.27 -16.20
C ALA A 229 -0.63 -19.16 -17.17
N LEU A 230 0.36 -18.34 -16.78
CA LEU A 230 0.98 -17.35 -17.67
C LEU A 230 1.76 -18.04 -18.80
N ILE A 231 2.55 -19.06 -18.48
CA ILE A 231 3.37 -19.81 -19.43
C ILE A 231 2.50 -20.53 -20.49
N THR A 232 1.39 -21.13 -20.07
CA THR A 232 0.45 -21.83 -20.97
C THR A 232 -0.42 -20.88 -21.79
N GLY A 233 -0.54 -19.60 -21.36
CA GLY A 233 -1.40 -18.60 -22.01
C GLY A 233 -2.86 -18.64 -21.54
N ASP A 234 -3.13 -19.29 -20.42
CA ASP A 234 -4.45 -19.26 -19.78
C ASP A 234 -4.75 -17.87 -19.21
N VAL A 235 -3.69 -17.14 -18.83
CA VAL A 235 -3.73 -15.72 -18.43
C VAL A 235 -2.63 -14.92 -19.13
N ASP A 236 -2.82 -13.61 -19.22
CA ASP A 236 -1.91 -12.69 -19.92
C ASP A 236 -1.03 -11.90 -18.95
N PHE A 237 -1.47 -11.78 -17.69
CA PHE A 237 -0.79 -11.01 -16.65
C PHE A 237 -0.96 -11.69 -15.29
N ILE A 238 0.11 -11.68 -14.49
CA ILE A 238 0.11 -12.20 -13.11
C ILE A 238 0.80 -11.22 -12.16
N GLU A 239 0.40 -11.26 -10.89
CA GLU A 239 1.08 -10.56 -9.80
C GLU A 239 1.82 -11.54 -8.87
N ARG A 240 2.70 -10.98 -8.01
CA ARG A 240 3.41 -11.71 -6.94
C ARG A 240 4.10 -12.97 -7.46
N VAL A 241 4.97 -12.78 -8.45
CA VAL A 241 5.87 -13.85 -8.92
C VAL A 241 6.80 -14.22 -7.77
N GLY A 242 6.78 -15.50 -7.38
CA GLY A 242 7.62 -15.98 -6.30
C GLY A 242 9.11 -16.05 -6.69
N PRO A 243 10.04 -15.96 -5.69
CA PRO A 243 11.48 -16.05 -5.95
C PRO A 243 11.89 -17.29 -6.74
N ALA A 244 11.25 -18.43 -6.47
CA ALA A 244 11.56 -19.70 -7.14
C ALA A 244 11.21 -19.71 -8.64
N ASP A 245 10.15 -19.00 -9.04
CA ASP A 245 9.66 -18.96 -10.42
C ASP A 245 10.32 -17.85 -11.25
N LEU A 246 10.83 -16.81 -10.56
CA LEU A 246 11.32 -15.60 -11.19
C LEU A 246 12.41 -15.84 -12.24
N PRO A 247 13.50 -16.62 -11.98
CA PRO A 247 14.55 -16.87 -12.97
C PRO A 247 14.03 -17.58 -14.24
N ASN A 248 13.05 -18.48 -14.08
CA ASN A 248 12.43 -19.17 -15.21
C ASN A 248 11.63 -18.21 -16.09
N LEU A 249 10.84 -17.30 -15.46
CA LEU A 249 10.06 -16.32 -16.21
C LEU A 249 10.95 -15.25 -16.89
N GLU A 250 12.01 -14.79 -16.20
CA GLU A 250 12.96 -13.81 -16.76
C GLU A 250 13.74 -14.32 -17.97
N SER A 251 14.06 -15.62 -17.98
CA SER A 251 14.80 -16.24 -19.10
C SER A 251 13.90 -16.71 -20.26
N ARG A 252 12.58 -16.65 -20.08
CA ARG A 252 11.62 -17.19 -21.04
C ARG A 252 11.29 -16.17 -22.14
N GLU A 253 11.50 -16.55 -23.39
CA GLU A 253 11.03 -15.78 -24.56
C GLU A 253 9.50 -15.65 -24.52
N GLY A 254 8.99 -14.46 -24.84
CA GLY A 254 7.55 -14.18 -24.85
C GLY A 254 6.98 -13.78 -23.48
N ILE A 255 7.82 -13.58 -22.47
CA ILE A 255 7.40 -13.09 -21.14
C ILE A 255 8.23 -11.88 -20.72
N SER A 256 7.56 -10.87 -20.21
CA SER A 256 8.15 -9.68 -19.58
C SER A 256 7.90 -9.71 -18.08
N VAL A 257 8.95 -9.48 -17.28
CA VAL A 257 8.87 -9.38 -15.82
C VAL A 257 9.00 -7.92 -15.40
N PHE A 258 8.19 -7.50 -14.42
CA PHE A 258 8.21 -6.15 -13.84
C PHE A 258 8.52 -6.25 -12.36
N LYS A 259 9.35 -5.34 -11.85
CA LYS A 259 9.75 -5.25 -10.44
C LYS A 259 9.66 -3.81 -9.97
N SER A 260 9.22 -3.59 -8.73
CA SER A 260 9.22 -2.28 -8.09
C SER A 260 9.49 -2.41 -6.61
N VAL A 261 10.34 -1.53 -6.09
CA VAL A 261 10.47 -1.38 -4.64
C VAL A 261 9.15 -0.87 -4.10
N SER A 262 8.52 -1.62 -3.22
CA SER A 262 7.29 -1.21 -2.57
C SER A 262 7.57 -0.39 -1.31
N ASN A 263 6.59 0.38 -0.86
CA ASN A 263 6.69 1.08 0.41
C ASN A 263 6.43 0.18 1.64
N ARG A 264 6.42 -1.15 1.45
CA ARG A 264 6.33 -2.09 2.56
C ARG A 264 7.70 -2.29 3.19
N LEU A 265 7.88 -1.73 4.37
CA LEU A 265 9.05 -1.93 5.22
C LEU A 265 8.83 -3.13 6.14
N LEU A 266 9.77 -4.07 6.19
CA LEU A 266 9.92 -5.02 7.29
C LEU A 266 10.93 -4.48 8.30
N TYR A 267 10.60 -4.60 9.59
CA TYR A 267 11.41 -4.06 10.68
C TYR A 267 11.31 -4.92 11.95
N ILE A 268 12.31 -4.78 12.80
CA ILE A 268 12.31 -5.35 14.15
C ILE A 268 11.94 -4.26 15.15
N THR A 269 11.04 -4.58 16.08
CA THR A 269 10.80 -3.77 17.28
C THR A 269 11.56 -4.35 18.45
N LEU A 270 12.15 -3.47 19.27
CA LEU A 270 12.89 -3.78 20.49
C LEU A 270 12.16 -3.13 21.67
N HIS A 271 11.92 -3.83 22.76
CA HIS A 271 11.25 -3.25 23.93
C HIS A 271 12.17 -2.29 24.68
N LEU A 272 11.79 -1.01 24.72
CA LEU A 272 12.66 0.11 25.15
C LEU A 272 12.39 0.61 26.57
N THR A 273 11.38 0.08 27.26
CA THR A 273 11.00 0.57 28.58
C THR A 273 11.28 -0.46 29.67
N ASP A 274 11.32 0.01 30.90
CA ASP A 274 11.50 -0.80 32.12
C ASP A 274 10.15 -1.02 32.84
N ASP A 275 9.05 -1.00 32.08
CA ASP A 275 7.70 -1.12 32.63
C ASP A 275 7.47 -2.49 33.28
N ARG A 276 8.21 -3.52 32.84
CA ARG A 276 8.15 -4.88 33.40
C ARG A 276 9.22 -5.79 32.82
N ILE A 277 9.59 -6.83 33.59
CA ILE A 277 10.38 -7.95 33.11
C ILE A 277 9.50 -8.85 32.23
N ARG A 278 10.01 -9.23 31.06
CA ARG A 278 9.32 -10.09 30.11
C ARG A 278 10.04 -11.45 29.99
N PRO A 279 9.32 -12.57 29.83
CA PRO A 279 9.90 -13.91 29.90
C PRO A 279 10.73 -14.30 28.65
N PHE A 280 10.98 -13.37 27.73
CA PHE A 280 11.64 -13.62 26.44
C PHE A 280 13.09 -13.14 26.40
N VAL A 281 13.60 -12.60 27.51
CA VAL A 281 15.01 -12.23 27.68
C VAL A 281 15.48 -12.75 29.02
N THR A 282 16.51 -13.60 29.00
CA THR A 282 17.08 -14.19 30.20
C THR A 282 18.61 -14.11 30.20
N ASP A 283 19.21 -14.22 31.38
CA ASP A 283 20.62 -14.56 31.49
C ASP A 283 20.89 -15.99 31.00
N HIS A 284 22.16 -16.43 31.08
CA HIS A 284 22.53 -17.78 30.65
C HIS A 284 22.03 -18.88 31.60
N GLU A 285 21.72 -18.53 32.85
CA GLU A 285 21.12 -19.42 33.86
C GLU A 285 19.63 -19.59 33.68
N GLY A 286 18.99 -18.76 32.82
CA GLY A 286 17.55 -18.80 32.55
C GLY A 286 16.71 -17.88 33.41
N ASN A 287 17.33 -16.99 34.21
CA ASN A 287 16.59 -15.97 34.97
C ASN A 287 16.17 -14.83 34.05
N ASN A 288 14.93 -14.37 34.20
CA ASN A 288 14.45 -13.20 33.45
C ASN A 288 15.23 -11.94 33.88
N ILE A 289 15.69 -11.17 32.90
CA ILE A 289 16.38 -9.88 33.11
C ILE A 289 15.58 -8.71 32.58
N ALA A 290 15.91 -7.51 33.05
CA ALA A 290 15.38 -6.26 32.48
C ALA A 290 15.74 -6.16 30.99
N SER A 291 14.92 -5.44 30.21
CA SER A 291 15.17 -5.32 28.78
C SER A 291 16.55 -4.68 28.49
N PRO A 292 17.49 -5.39 27.88
CA PRO A 292 18.80 -4.81 27.50
C PRO A 292 18.67 -3.67 26.48
N PHE A 293 17.56 -3.61 25.76
CA PHE A 293 17.31 -2.66 24.67
C PHE A 293 16.98 -1.24 25.15
N GLN A 294 16.90 -0.99 26.46
CA GLN A 294 16.89 0.36 27.03
C GLN A 294 18.19 1.10 26.70
N ASP A 295 19.32 0.38 26.66
CA ASP A 295 20.59 0.95 26.27
C ASP A 295 20.70 1.05 24.74
N ILE A 296 20.94 2.28 24.25
CA ILE A 296 21.08 2.55 22.82
C ILE A 296 22.23 1.76 22.18
N ARG A 297 23.30 1.46 22.95
CA ARG A 297 24.43 0.67 22.46
C ARG A 297 24.03 -0.74 22.10
N VAL A 298 23.12 -1.35 22.89
CA VAL A 298 22.57 -2.69 22.60
C VAL A 298 21.66 -2.65 21.36
N ARG A 299 20.83 -1.61 21.21
CA ARG A 299 20.00 -1.43 19.99
C ARG A 299 20.87 -1.29 18.74
N LYS A 300 21.94 -0.49 18.84
CA LYS A 300 22.91 -0.32 17.76
C LYS A 300 23.64 -1.63 17.44
N ALA A 301 24.03 -2.39 18.45
CA ALA A 301 24.66 -3.70 18.27
C ALA A 301 23.73 -4.66 17.50
N VAL A 302 22.44 -4.72 17.84
CA VAL A 302 21.44 -5.49 17.07
C VAL A 302 21.40 -5.05 15.61
N SER A 303 21.38 -3.74 15.34
CA SER A 303 21.32 -3.24 13.96
C SER A 303 22.57 -3.57 13.15
N LEU A 304 23.77 -3.39 13.73
CA LEU A 304 25.05 -3.69 13.08
C LEU A 304 25.27 -5.20 12.86
N ALA A 305 24.67 -6.05 13.71
CA ALA A 305 24.73 -7.50 13.55
C ALA A 305 23.89 -8.03 12.37
N ILE A 306 22.92 -7.27 11.88
CA ILE A 306 22.01 -7.71 10.82
C ILE A 306 22.60 -7.40 9.45
N ASN A 307 23.04 -8.44 8.73
CA ASN A 307 23.50 -8.32 7.34
C ASN A 307 22.30 -8.23 6.38
N ARG A 308 21.78 -7.02 6.21
CA ARG A 308 20.61 -6.73 5.35
C ARG A 308 20.85 -7.13 3.90
N LYS A 309 22.08 -6.94 3.41
CA LYS A 309 22.44 -7.37 2.04
C LYS A 309 22.40 -8.88 1.89
N ALA A 310 22.90 -9.64 2.87
CA ALA A 310 22.81 -11.09 2.82
C ALA A 310 21.35 -11.59 2.92
N ILE A 311 20.50 -10.91 3.69
CA ILE A 311 19.06 -11.21 3.70
C ILE A 311 18.47 -10.96 2.31
N ALA A 312 18.74 -9.79 1.71
CA ALA A 312 18.23 -9.47 0.38
C ALA A 312 18.68 -10.48 -0.69
N ASP A 313 19.97 -10.81 -0.72
CA ASP A 313 20.56 -11.64 -1.77
C ASP A 313 20.23 -13.14 -1.61
N ARG A 314 20.16 -13.66 -0.36
CA ARG A 314 20.14 -15.12 -0.10
C ARG A 314 18.86 -15.64 0.54
N VAL A 315 18.13 -14.77 1.25
CA VAL A 315 16.86 -15.13 1.87
C VAL A 315 15.70 -14.69 0.99
N MET A 316 15.85 -13.51 0.36
CA MET A 316 14.83 -12.92 -0.50
C MET A 316 15.10 -13.11 -1.99
N ASP A 317 16.20 -13.81 -2.36
CA ASP A 317 16.59 -14.07 -3.76
C ASP A 317 16.57 -12.79 -4.64
N GLY A 318 17.01 -11.66 -4.06
CA GLY A 318 17.04 -10.35 -4.72
C GLY A 318 15.69 -9.61 -4.72
N LEU A 319 14.65 -10.12 -4.07
CA LEU A 319 13.33 -9.49 -4.01
C LEU A 319 13.14 -8.62 -2.76
N SER A 320 14.18 -7.95 -2.33
CA SER A 320 14.10 -6.89 -1.32
C SER A 320 15.27 -5.91 -1.44
N GLU A 321 15.06 -4.70 -0.92
CA GLU A 321 16.07 -3.65 -0.85
C GLU A 321 16.37 -3.32 0.62
N PRO A 322 17.66 -3.37 1.06
CA PRO A 322 18.04 -2.99 2.42
C PRO A 322 17.51 -1.62 2.82
N ALA A 323 16.89 -1.52 4.01
CA ALA A 323 16.23 -0.30 4.46
C ALA A 323 16.89 0.29 5.72
N GLY A 324 16.91 1.63 5.79
CA GLY A 324 17.33 2.41 6.96
C GLY A 324 16.21 3.30 7.52
N GLN A 325 15.03 3.34 6.89
CA GLN A 325 13.93 4.23 7.24
C GLN A 325 12.59 3.72 6.70
N PHE A 326 11.49 4.42 7.03
CA PHE A 326 10.14 4.02 6.61
C PHE A 326 9.91 4.13 5.10
N SER A 327 10.33 5.22 4.48
CA SER A 327 10.09 5.48 3.06
C SER A 327 11.28 5.02 2.21
N PRO A 328 11.07 4.30 1.11
CA PRO A 328 12.13 4.04 0.14
C PRO A 328 12.48 5.30 -0.66
N GLU A 329 13.58 5.26 -1.39
CA GLU A 329 14.03 6.39 -2.22
C GLU A 329 12.99 6.78 -3.26
N GLY A 330 12.79 8.09 -3.45
CA GLY A 330 11.81 8.64 -4.38
C GLY A 330 10.40 8.83 -3.79
N TYR A 331 10.15 8.41 -2.55
CA TYR A 331 8.86 8.57 -1.87
C TYR A 331 8.86 9.74 -0.90
N ILE A 332 7.66 10.27 -0.62
CA ILE A 332 7.49 11.37 0.34
C ILE A 332 7.97 10.94 1.73
N GLY A 333 8.70 11.83 2.41
CA GLY A 333 9.26 11.56 3.73
C GLY A 333 10.58 10.77 3.72
N TYR A 334 11.17 10.51 2.54
CA TYR A 334 12.50 9.92 2.44
C TYR A 334 13.59 10.94 2.85
N SER A 335 14.50 10.53 3.74
CA SER A 335 15.70 11.28 4.07
C SER A 335 16.91 10.74 3.32
N VAL A 336 17.63 11.62 2.63
CA VAL A 336 18.90 11.29 1.97
C VAL A 336 20.03 11.00 2.96
N ASN A 337 19.86 11.43 4.23
CA ASN A 337 20.84 11.29 5.30
C ASN A 337 20.77 9.93 6.02
N LEU A 338 19.67 9.19 5.84
CA LEU A 338 19.49 7.87 6.45
C LEU A 338 19.78 6.77 5.45
N LYS A 339 20.77 5.95 5.79
CA LYS A 339 21.10 4.72 5.08
C LYS A 339 20.96 3.53 6.03
N PRO A 340 20.73 2.29 5.54
CA PRO A 340 20.86 1.13 6.40
C PRO A 340 22.25 1.06 7.01
N ASP A 341 22.34 0.64 8.28
CA ASP A 341 23.65 0.42 8.92
C ASP A 341 24.45 -0.64 8.16
N ASP A 342 25.75 -0.43 8.08
CA ASP A 342 26.69 -1.42 7.58
C ASP A 342 26.72 -2.64 8.52
N TYR A 343 26.94 -3.82 7.95
CA TYR A 343 27.13 -5.03 8.71
C TYR A 343 28.51 -5.04 9.39
N ASP A 344 28.54 -4.91 10.72
CA ASP A 344 29.76 -4.88 11.52
C ASP A 344 29.55 -5.68 12.84
N PRO A 345 29.67 -7.02 12.79
CA PRO A 345 29.47 -7.87 13.96
C PRO A 345 30.54 -7.69 15.03
N ASP A 346 31.75 -7.24 14.68
CA ASP A 346 32.83 -7.02 15.65
C ASP A 346 32.54 -5.77 16.47
N ARG A 347 32.14 -4.67 15.84
CA ARG A 347 31.70 -3.48 16.55
C ARG A 347 30.43 -3.74 17.38
N ALA A 348 29.54 -4.60 16.89
CA ALA A 348 28.36 -5.03 17.64
C ALA A 348 28.73 -5.71 18.96
N LYS A 349 29.71 -6.62 18.96
CA LYS A 349 30.24 -7.26 20.19
C LYS A 349 30.83 -6.26 21.15
N GLU A 350 31.65 -5.32 20.65
CA GLU A 350 32.22 -4.26 21.47
C GLU A 350 31.14 -3.45 22.18
N LEU A 351 30.10 -3.05 21.45
CA LEU A 351 28.97 -2.29 22.00
C LEU A 351 28.20 -3.07 23.08
N LEU A 352 28.03 -4.39 22.90
CA LEU A 352 27.43 -5.23 23.93
C LEU A 352 28.31 -5.27 25.19
N ALA A 353 29.64 -5.42 25.04
CA ALA A 353 30.56 -5.41 26.17
C ALA A 353 30.56 -4.04 26.88
N GLU A 354 30.61 -2.92 26.14
CA GLU A 354 30.50 -1.56 26.66
C GLU A 354 29.19 -1.34 27.45
N ALA A 355 28.10 -2.01 27.04
CA ALA A 355 26.80 -1.95 27.70
C ALA A 355 26.65 -2.89 28.91
N GLY A 356 27.70 -3.68 29.23
CA GLY A 356 27.69 -4.63 30.35
C GLY A 356 27.20 -6.04 29.99
N PHE A 357 27.07 -6.36 28.70
CA PHE A 357 26.64 -7.67 28.17
C PHE A 357 27.77 -8.36 27.41
N ALA A 358 29.00 -8.37 27.96
CA ALA A 358 30.15 -9.01 27.31
C ALA A 358 29.94 -10.52 27.10
N ASP A 359 29.26 -11.19 28.02
CA ASP A 359 28.90 -12.59 27.91
C ASP A 359 27.62 -12.85 27.11
N GLY A 360 26.92 -11.78 26.69
CA GLY A 360 25.66 -11.86 25.98
C GLY A 360 24.45 -12.14 26.87
N PHE A 361 23.39 -12.64 26.28
CA PHE A 361 22.13 -13.04 26.94
C PHE A 361 21.29 -13.93 26.00
N LYS A 362 20.24 -14.57 26.55
CA LYS A 362 19.29 -15.35 25.75
C LYS A 362 18.08 -14.50 25.36
N LEU A 363 17.62 -14.68 24.12
CA LEU A 363 16.52 -13.91 23.52
C LEU A 363 15.58 -14.82 22.72
N THR A 364 14.26 -14.62 22.87
CA THR A 364 13.28 -15.14 21.91
C THR A 364 12.79 -14.02 21.01
N VAL A 365 12.95 -14.16 19.70
CA VAL A 365 12.40 -13.27 18.69
C VAL A 365 11.11 -13.84 18.12
N HIS A 366 10.10 -12.99 17.93
CA HIS A 366 8.78 -13.41 17.51
C HIS A 366 8.42 -12.82 16.14
N GLY A 367 7.61 -13.56 15.38
CA GLY A 367 7.06 -13.05 14.12
C GLY A 367 5.86 -13.83 13.59
N PRO A 368 5.20 -13.28 12.58
CA PRO A 368 4.15 -14.00 11.87
C PRO A 368 4.76 -15.09 10.99
N ALA A 369 3.99 -16.12 10.69
CA ALA A 369 4.28 -17.13 9.67
C ALA A 369 3.29 -16.97 8.51
N GLY A 370 3.81 -16.85 7.29
CA GLY A 370 3.02 -16.75 6.05
C GLY A 370 2.32 -15.42 5.83
N ARG A 371 2.78 -14.34 6.48
CA ARG A 371 2.25 -12.98 6.29
C ARG A 371 3.07 -12.16 5.29
N TYR A 372 4.39 -12.29 5.34
CA TYR A 372 5.34 -11.62 4.47
C TYR A 372 6.15 -12.66 3.71
N SER A 373 6.73 -12.27 2.58
CA SER A 373 7.59 -13.17 1.81
C SER A 373 8.76 -13.66 2.67
N ASN A 374 8.92 -14.97 2.82
CA ASN A 374 9.99 -15.61 3.56
C ASN A 374 10.14 -15.16 5.04
N ASP A 375 9.08 -14.71 5.69
CA ASP A 375 9.10 -14.13 7.03
C ASP A 375 9.81 -15.02 8.08
N THR A 376 9.51 -16.31 8.14
CA THR A 376 10.17 -17.25 9.04
C THR A 376 11.67 -17.36 8.73
N ARG A 377 12.05 -17.49 7.45
CA ARG A 377 13.46 -17.58 7.04
C ARG A 377 14.27 -16.31 7.35
N ILE A 378 13.62 -15.13 7.25
CA ILE A 378 14.23 -13.84 7.64
C ILE A 378 14.54 -13.85 9.14
N LEU A 379 13.59 -14.27 9.99
CA LEU A 379 13.78 -14.34 11.43
C LEU A 379 14.87 -15.35 11.82
N GLU A 380 14.91 -16.52 11.19
CA GLU A 380 15.95 -17.52 11.40
C GLU A 380 17.34 -16.98 11.03
N ALA A 381 17.45 -16.26 9.91
CA ALA A 381 18.70 -15.62 9.52
C ALA A 381 19.13 -14.55 10.52
N ILE A 382 18.21 -13.71 10.99
CA ILE A 382 18.48 -12.69 12.02
C ILE A 382 18.92 -13.36 13.33
N ALA A 383 18.24 -14.41 13.78
CA ALA A 383 18.61 -15.15 14.99
C ALA A 383 20.05 -15.70 14.91
N GLN A 384 20.42 -16.30 13.78
CA GLN A 384 21.80 -16.76 13.55
C GLN A 384 22.82 -15.62 13.59
N MET A 385 22.46 -14.44 13.06
CA MET A 385 23.35 -13.27 13.08
C MET A 385 23.51 -12.72 14.50
N LEU A 386 22.45 -12.66 15.29
CA LEU A 386 22.48 -12.21 16.69
C LEU A 386 23.26 -13.21 17.56
N SER A 387 23.13 -14.52 17.33
CA SER A 387 23.89 -15.54 18.06
C SER A 387 25.40 -15.41 17.82
N ARG A 388 25.85 -14.93 16.65
CA ARG A 388 27.28 -14.68 16.37
C ARG A 388 27.89 -13.57 17.21
N ILE A 389 27.10 -12.65 17.71
CA ILE A 389 27.55 -11.54 18.57
C ILE A 389 27.33 -11.82 20.07
N GLY A 390 26.89 -13.05 20.45
CA GLY A 390 26.71 -13.45 21.84
C GLY A 390 25.26 -13.38 22.34
N ILE A 391 24.30 -12.96 21.51
CA ILE A 391 22.88 -13.01 21.87
C ILE A 391 22.31 -14.36 21.43
N ASP A 392 22.21 -15.31 22.36
CA ASP A 392 21.66 -16.64 22.08
C ASP A 392 20.17 -16.56 21.75
N THR A 393 19.86 -16.63 20.45
CA THR A 393 18.55 -16.25 19.94
C THR A 393 17.77 -17.45 19.43
N THR A 394 16.56 -17.64 19.96
CA THR A 394 15.55 -18.57 19.46
C THR A 394 14.45 -17.84 18.68
N VAL A 395 13.80 -18.55 17.76
CA VAL A 395 12.72 -18.01 16.91
C VAL A 395 11.40 -18.68 17.27
N GLU A 396 10.37 -17.88 17.50
CA GLU A 396 8.99 -18.34 17.63
C GLU A 396 8.11 -17.64 16.58
N THR A 397 7.61 -18.40 15.61
CA THR A 397 6.66 -17.90 14.62
C THR A 397 5.27 -18.49 14.83
N MET A 398 4.24 -17.76 14.42
CA MET A 398 2.85 -18.18 14.59
C MET A 398 1.97 -17.59 13.48
N PRO A 399 0.77 -18.16 13.24
CA PRO A 399 -0.19 -17.58 12.28
C PRO A 399 -0.41 -16.10 12.52
N ALA A 400 -0.54 -15.31 11.45
CA ALA A 400 -0.60 -13.86 11.53
C ALA A 400 -1.67 -13.31 12.49
N SER A 401 -2.88 -13.93 12.51
CA SER A 401 -3.95 -13.53 13.41
C SER A 401 -3.60 -13.71 14.89
N VAL A 402 -2.89 -14.78 15.24
CA VAL A 402 -2.40 -15.04 16.60
C VAL A 402 -1.29 -14.05 16.94
N PHE A 403 -0.31 -13.90 16.03
CA PHE A 403 0.81 -12.98 16.21
C PHE A 403 0.34 -11.56 16.50
N PHE A 404 -0.49 -10.97 15.62
CA PHE A 404 -0.91 -9.58 15.78
C PHE A 404 -1.75 -9.34 17.04
N LYS A 405 -2.56 -10.32 17.46
CA LYS A 405 -3.29 -10.27 18.73
C LYS A 405 -2.33 -10.21 19.92
N ARG A 406 -1.36 -11.13 20.00
CA ARG A 406 -0.34 -11.18 21.06
C ARG A 406 0.56 -9.93 21.02
N PHE A 407 1.02 -9.55 19.84
CA PHE A 407 1.88 -8.37 19.63
C PHE A 407 1.20 -7.06 20.05
N ALA A 408 -0.12 -6.95 19.90
CA ALA A 408 -0.86 -5.76 20.29
C ALA A 408 -1.25 -5.75 21.78
N SER A 409 -1.68 -6.89 22.34
CA SER A 409 -2.38 -6.96 23.60
C SER A 409 -2.34 -8.33 24.28
N GLY A 410 -1.34 -9.17 24.00
CA GLY A 410 -1.21 -10.51 24.57
C GLY A 410 -0.60 -10.55 25.95
N GLY A 411 0.06 -9.49 26.38
CA GLY A 411 0.65 -9.37 27.70
C GLY A 411 -0.37 -8.99 28.79
N PRO A 412 0.07 -8.96 30.06
CA PRO A 412 -0.75 -8.51 31.18
C PRO A 412 -1.39 -7.16 30.90
N ASP A 413 -2.59 -6.92 31.41
CA ASP A 413 -3.35 -5.67 31.27
C ASP A 413 -3.56 -5.23 29.80
N LYS A 414 -3.63 -6.20 28.89
CA LYS A 414 -3.76 -5.97 27.44
C LYS A 414 -2.62 -5.11 26.87
N THR A 415 -1.42 -5.26 27.38
CA THR A 415 -0.20 -4.63 26.85
C THR A 415 0.45 -5.50 25.76
N PRO A 416 1.37 -4.94 24.95
CA PRO A 416 2.18 -5.74 24.00
C PRO A 416 2.95 -6.85 24.73
N GLU A 417 2.95 -8.06 24.19
CA GLU A 417 3.54 -9.23 24.86
C GLU A 417 5.04 -9.37 24.63
N PHE A 418 5.49 -9.19 23.38
CA PHE A 418 6.83 -9.57 22.95
C PHE A 418 7.88 -8.50 23.29
N THR A 419 9.11 -8.96 23.60
CA THR A 419 10.27 -8.09 23.80
C THR A 419 10.90 -7.71 22.47
N VAL A 420 11.05 -8.68 21.57
CA VAL A 420 11.54 -8.47 20.21
C VAL A 420 10.58 -9.12 19.23
N ALA A 421 10.15 -8.35 18.22
CA ALA A 421 9.23 -8.86 17.21
C ALA A 421 9.51 -8.26 15.84
N MET A 422 9.38 -9.10 14.80
CA MET A 422 9.37 -8.64 13.40
C MET A 422 7.95 -8.29 12.98
N SER A 423 7.80 -7.16 12.32
CA SER A 423 6.54 -6.75 11.71
C SER A 423 6.79 -6.00 10.41
N GLY A 424 5.74 -5.75 9.64
CA GLY A 424 5.81 -4.98 8.42
C GLY A 424 4.74 -3.89 8.37
N TYR A 425 5.05 -2.82 7.66
CA TYR A 425 4.15 -1.70 7.45
C TYR A 425 4.22 -1.20 6.01
N ALA A 426 3.08 -0.89 5.41
CA ALA A 426 2.98 -0.20 4.13
C ALA A 426 2.08 1.03 4.28
N ASN A 427 2.54 2.17 3.78
CA ASN A 427 1.81 3.43 3.84
C ASN A 427 0.86 3.58 2.64
N GLY A 428 -0.38 3.16 2.80
CA GLY A 428 -1.37 3.24 1.72
C GLY A 428 -1.87 4.65 1.42
N SER A 429 -1.77 5.59 2.36
CA SER A 429 -2.26 6.96 2.17
C SER A 429 -1.23 7.90 1.53
N GLY A 430 0.05 7.50 1.47
CA GLY A 430 1.13 8.41 1.06
C GLY A 430 1.36 9.59 2.02
N GLU A 431 0.72 9.61 3.19
CA GLU A 431 0.90 10.64 4.20
C GLU A 431 2.23 10.41 4.96
N PRO A 432 3.22 11.32 4.89
CA PRO A 432 4.54 11.09 5.46
C PRO A 432 4.54 11.00 6.99
N SER A 433 3.60 11.66 7.67
CA SER A 433 3.50 11.61 9.13
C SER A 433 2.85 10.32 9.65
N HIS A 434 2.19 9.52 8.80
CA HIS A 434 1.41 8.37 9.25
C HIS A 434 2.24 7.33 10.01
N PRO A 435 3.39 6.84 9.49
CA PRO A 435 4.22 5.90 10.25
C PRO A 435 4.78 6.51 11.53
N LEU A 436 5.15 7.79 11.51
CA LEU A 436 5.65 8.50 12.69
C LEU A 436 4.58 8.62 13.79
N ARG A 437 3.37 9.03 13.42
CA ARG A 437 2.24 9.14 14.33
C ARG A 437 1.85 7.80 14.95
N ILE A 438 1.90 6.74 14.16
CA ILE A 438 1.45 5.41 14.58
C ILE A 438 2.51 4.69 15.42
N PHE A 439 3.78 4.66 14.99
CA PHE A 439 4.79 3.77 15.54
C PHE A 439 5.86 4.47 16.37
N ILE A 440 6.07 5.77 16.16
CA ILE A 440 7.19 6.52 16.76
C ILE A 440 6.72 7.46 17.88
N HIS A 441 5.68 8.23 17.64
CA HIS A 441 5.17 9.17 18.66
C HIS A 441 4.88 8.47 19.99
N THR A 442 5.23 9.10 21.09
CA THR A 442 4.85 8.67 22.45
C THR A 442 3.37 8.37 22.51
N LYS A 443 3.00 7.24 23.12
CA LYS A 443 1.61 6.79 23.18
C LYS A 443 0.73 7.75 23.96
N GLN A 444 -0.24 8.37 23.30
CA GLN A 444 -1.24 9.28 23.85
C GLN A 444 -2.62 8.91 23.28
N LYS A 445 -3.27 7.94 23.92
CA LYS A 445 -4.50 7.31 23.41
C LYS A 445 -5.60 8.34 23.11
N GLU A 446 -5.82 9.28 24.01
CA GLU A 446 -6.88 10.29 23.89
C GLU A 446 -6.65 11.25 22.70
N ARG A 447 -5.39 11.44 22.31
CA ARG A 447 -5.01 12.28 21.17
C ARG A 447 -4.80 11.49 19.88
N GLY A 448 -4.91 10.14 19.91
CA GLY A 448 -4.73 9.27 18.75
C GLY A 448 -3.27 9.13 18.30
N TYR A 449 -2.30 9.39 19.18
CA TYR A 449 -0.89 9.21 18.91
C TYR A 449 -0.37 7.88 19.46
N GLY A 450 0.58 7.26 18.76
CA GLY A 450 1.27 6.06 19.17
C GLY A 450 0.42 4.77 19.31
N PRO A 451 -0.68 4.56 18.57
CA PRO A 451 -1.48 3.34 18.74
C PRO A 451 -0.72 2.07 18.35
N GLY A 452 0.28 2.18 17.49
CA GLY A 452 1.18 1.10 17.07
C GLY A 452 2.55 1.15 17.74
N ASN A 453 2.83 2.13 18.61
CA ASN A 453 4.03 2.17 19.43
C ASN A 453 3.93 1.10 20.52
N ARG A 454 4.46 -0.07 20.22
CA ARG A 454 4.37 -1.27 21.07
C ARG A 454 5.63 -1.53 21.87
N ASN A 455 6.69 -0.81 21.55
CA ASN A 455 8.00 -0.96 22.17
C ASN A 455 8.32 0.10 23.22
N GLY A 456 7.46 1.13 23.38
CA GLY A 456 7.59 2.16 24.39
C GLY A 456 8.58 3.27 24.05
N TYR A 457 8.91 3.47 22.76
CA TYR A 457 9.73 4.61 22.34
C TYR A 457 9.07 5.94 22.73
N SER A 458 9.87 6.88 23.25
CA SER A 458 9.40 8.20 23.66
C SER A 458 10.54 9.23 23.54
N ASN A 459 10.30 10.30 22.80
CA ASN A 459 11.23 11.42 22.67
C ASN A 459 10.42 12.71 22.44
N ALA A 460 10.48 13.63 23.39
CA ALA A 460 9.69 14.87 23.37
C ALA A 460 10.01 15.77 22.16
N LYS A 461 11.26 15.76 21.65
CA LYS A 461 11.62 16.53 20.44
C LYS A 461 10.95 15.91 19.22
N VAL A 462 10.99 14.59 19.07
CA VAL A 462 10.35 13.85 17.97
C VAL A 462 8.84 14.07 18.02
N ASP A 463 8.21 13.96 19.18
CA ASP A 463 6.79 14.21 19.36
C ASP A 463 6.41 15.64 18.90
N GLY A 464 7.18 16.65 19.34
CA GLY A 464 6.96 18.04 18.95
C GLY A 464 7.10 18.28 17.44
N LEU A 465 8.07 17.64 16.78
CA LEU A 465 8.25 17.72 15.34
C LEU A 465 7.06 17.07 14.59
N ILE A 466 6.59 15.93 15.05
CA ILE A 466 5.43 15.26 14.46
C ILE A 466 4.17 16.14 14.63
N GLU A 467 3.94 16.66 15.83
CA GLU A 467 2.77 17.49 16.13
C GLU A 467 2.79 18.80 15.34
N SER A 468 3.92 19.51 15.31
CA SER A 468 4.05 20.78 14.58
C SER A 468 3.92 20.58 13.07
N GLY A 469 4.54 19.54 12.52
CA GLY A 469 4.39 19.22 11.09
C GLY A 469 2.96 18.88 10.71
N ARG A 470 2.22 18.21 11.58
CA ARG A 470 0.79 17.88 11.37
C ARG A 470 -0.15 19.08 11.55
N ALA A 471 0.28 20.09 12.27
CA ALA A 471 -0.49 21.33 12.45
C ALA A 471 -0.20 22.38 11.36
N SER A 472 0.79 22.19 10.51
CA SER A 472 1.15 23.11 9.43
C SER A 472 0.32 22.83 8.19
N MET A 473 -0.41 23.82 7.69
CA MET A 473 -1.08 23.75 6.37
C MET A 473 -0.10 23.88 5.20
N ASP A 474 1.14 24.32 5.45
CA ASP A 474 2.24 24.24 4.49
C ASP A 474 2.88 22.85 4.53
N ILE A 475 2.58 22.03 3.53
CA ILE A 475 3.08 20.65 3.41
C ILE A 475 4.62 20.61 3.40
N THR A 476 5.28 21.63 2.84
CA THR A 476 6.75 21.69 2.77
C THR A 476 7.39 21.84 4.15
N ILE A 477 6.76 22.65 5.02
CA ILE A 477 7.19 22.81 6.42
C ILE A 477 6.95 21.50 7.17
N GLY A 478 5.77 20.92 6.98
CA GLY A 478 5.42 19.64 7.58
C GLY A 478 6.39 18.53 7.19
N GLU A 479 6.71 18.39 5.90
CA GLU A 479 7.61 17.35 5.40
C GLU A 479 9.02 17.47 6.00
N LYS A 480 9.58 18.67 6.12
CA LYS A 480 10.87 18.90 6.79
C LYS A 480 10.86 18.43 8.24
N ALA A 481 9.80 18.73 8.98
CA ALA A 481 9.65 18.29 10.37
C ALA A 481 9.55 16.76 10.46
N PHE A 482 8.85 16.10 9.52
CA PHE A 482 8.75 14.64 9.50
C PHE A 482 10.06 13.96 9.11
N ILE A 483 10.83 14.53 8.19
CA ILE A 483 12.17 14.05 7.85
C ILE A 483 13.09 14.14 9.08
N GLU A 484 13.15 15.30 9.77
CA GLU A 484 13.94 15.46 11.00
C GLU A 484 13.49 14.49 12.10
N ALA A 485 12.18 14.32 12.30
CA ALA A 485 11.64 13.36 13.27
C ALA A 485 12.05 11.92 12.93
N THR A 486 12.04 11.55 11.64
CA THR A 486 12.49 10.24 11.17
C THR A 486 13.97 10.04 11.44
N GLU A 487 14.80 11.03 11.12
CA GLU A 487 16.27 10.97 11.34
C GLU A 487 16.61 10.75 12.81
N ILE A 488 16.01 11.51 13.73
CA ILE A 488 16.24 11.33 15.16
C ILE A 488 15.78 9.94 15.63
N ALA A 489 14.57 9.54 15.25
CA ALA A 489 14.02 8.26 15.69
C ALA A 489 14.84 7.05 15.19
N MET A 490 15.32 7.09 13.94
CA MET A 490 16.15 6.02 13.37
C MET A 490 17.55 6.01 13.99
N GLN A 491 18.16 7.17 14.25
CA GLN A 491 19.44 7.29 14.95
C GLN A 491 19.37 6.80 16.41
N GLU A 492 18.21 6.91 17.03
CA GLU A 492 17.95 6.36 18.39
C GLU A 492 17.48 4.90 18.35
N TYR A 493 17.41 4.28 17.17
CA TYR A 493 16.91 2.91 17.00
C TYR A 493 15.53 2.69 17.62
N ALA A 494 14.61 3.63 17.39
CA ALA A 494 13.22 3.48 17.80
C ALA A 494 12.59 2.20 17.24
N LEU A 495 13.04 1.77 16.07
CA LEU A 495 12.89 0.43 15.49
C LEU A 495 14.12 0.14 14.60
N VAL A 496 14.32 -1.11 14.21
CA VAL A 496 15.42 -1.52 13.33
C VAL A 496 14.84 -1.90 11.97
N PRO A 497 14.97 -1.04 10.94
CA PRO A 497 14.57 -1.36 9.58
C PRO A 497 15.39 -2.52 9.01
N ILE A 498 14.77 -3.43 8.27
CA ILE A 498 15.44 -4.56 7.63
C ILE A 498 15.50 -4.36 6.12
N HIS A 499 14.35 -4.35 5.45
CA HIS A 499 14.28 -4.14 4.02
C HIS A 499 12.90 -3.65 3.57
N HIS A 500 12.86 -3.05 2.39
CA HIS A 500 11.64 -2.87 1.60
C HIS A 500 11.43 -4.09 0.70
N GLU A 501 10.19 -4.60 0.62
CA GLU A 501 9.85 -5.68 -0.31
C GLU A 501 9.87 -5.17 -1.75
N ILE A 502 10.30 -6.02 -2.68
CA ILE A 502 10.14 -5.79 -4.12
C ILE A 502 8.91 -6.53 -4.60
N ALA A 503 7.93 -5.77 -5.05
CA ALA A 503 6.74 -6.32 -5.71
C ALA A 503 7.08 -6.77 -7.13
N THR A 504 6.49 -7.87 -7.56
CA THR A 504 6.79 -8.53 -8.83
C THR A 504 5.54 -8.83 -9.62
N TRP A 505 5.61 -8.62 -10.92
CA TRP A 505 4.58 -8.98 -11.87
C TRP A 505 5.21 -9.62 -13.11
N ALA A 506 4.44 -10.38 -13.85
CA ALA A 506 4.87 -10.86 -15.16
C ALA A 506 3.69 -10.82 -16.13
N ALA A 507 4.00 -10.61 -17.40
CA ALA A 507 3.03 -10.56 -18.46
C ALA A 507 3.56 -11.22 -19.74
N ARG A 508 2.66 -11.63 -20.63
CA ARG A 508 3.00 -12.03 -22.00
C ARG A 508 3.54 -10.83 -22.78
N ASP A 509 4.38 -11.08 -23.75
CA ASP A 509 4.89 -10.02 -24.63
C ASP A 509 3.76 -9.25 -25.31
N GLY A 510 4.02 -7.97 -25.58
CA GLY A 510 3.01 -7.04 -26.06
C GLY A 510 2.27 -6.32 -24.93
N ILE A 511 2.50 -6.69 -23.66
CA ILE A 511 1.92 -6.02 -22.49
C ILE A 511 3.00 -5.21 -21.76
N ALA A 512 2.65 -3.97 -21.42
CA ALA A 512 3.40 -3.09 -20.55
C ALA A 512 2.63 -2.87 -19.24
N TYR A 513 3.34 -2.66 -18.15
CA TYR A 513 2.73 -2.37 -16.87
C TYR A 513 3.42 -1.19 -16.18
N LYS A 514 2.65 -0.19 -15.81
CA LYS A 514 3.12 0.93 -14.98
C LYS A 514 2.84 0.60 -13.52
N HIS A 515 3.81 -0.06 -12.89
CA HIS A 515 3.73 -0.43 -11.47
C HIS A 515 3.87 0.79 -10.56
N GLY A 516 3.35 0.68 -9.34
CA GLY A 516 3.36 1.74 -8.33
C GLY A 516 4.05 1.34 -7.03
N ALA A 517 4.00 2.27 -6.08
CA ALA A 517 4.55 2.16 -4.73
C ALA A 517 3.95 1.05 -3.87
N LEU A 518 2.71 0.71 -4.14
CA LEU A 518 2.02 -0.36 -3.43
C LEU A 518 2.29 -1.69 -4.12
N ASP A 519 2.35 -2.74 -3.33
CA ASP A 519 2.41 -4.13 -3.79
C ASP A 519 1.06 -4.63 -4.39
N SER A 520 0.29 -3.70 -4.96
CA SER A 520 -1.05 -3.93 -5.52
C SER A 520 -1.04 -3.83 -7.02
N THR A 521 -1.92 -4.57 -7.66
CA THR A 521 -2.13 -4.52 -9.10
C THR A 521 -3.24 -3.54 -9.44
N PHE A 522 -2.92 -2.50 -10.22
CA PHE A 522 -3.87 -1.56 -10.79
C PHE A 522 -4.10 -1.94 -12.25
N ILE A 523 -5.22 -2.60 -12.52
CA ILE A 523 -5.51 -3.19 -13.84
C ILE A 523 -5.55 -2.12 -14.94
N HIS A 524 -6.07 -0.92 -14.65
CA HIS A 524 -6.09 0.20 -15.59
C HIS A 524 -4.69 0.72 -15.99
N ASN A 525 -3.63 0.27 -15.29
CA ASN A 525 -2.24 0.56 -15.65
C ASN A 525 -1.59 -0.52 -16.55
N ILE A 526 -2.30 -1.61 -16.83
CA ILE A 526 -1.87 -2.64 -17.77
C ILE A 526 -2.21 -2.14 -19.19
N ARG A 527 -1.19 -2.00 -20.03
CA ARG A 527 -1.30 -1.41 -21.37
C ARG A 527 -0.73 -2.34 -22.43
N SER A 528 -1.12 -2.18 -23.68
CA SER A 528 -0.38 -2.73 -24.81
C SER A 528 0.96 -1.97 -25.00
N LYS A 529 2.00 -2.65 -25.50
CA LYS A 529 3.30 -2.04 -25.85
C LYS A 529 3.22 -1.29 -27.15
#